data_121301c7008ee5226932795e7af4deb3
#
_entry.id   121301c7008ee5226932795e7af4deb3
#
_cell.length_a   1.000
_cell.length_b   1.000
_cell.length_c   1.000
_cell.angle_alpha   90.00
_cell.angle_beta   90.00
_cell.angle_gamma   90.00
#
_symmetry.space_group_name_H-M   'P 1'
#
loop_
_entity.id
_entity.type
_entity.pdbx_description
1 polymer ?
#
loop_
_entity_poly.entity_id
_entity_poly.type
_entity_poly.pdbx_seq_one_letter_code
_entity_poly.pdbx_strand_id
1 'polypeptide(L)'
;MSIAALFTWMITILGGLILLVIWIIEYDREFQSAAATRLPVPVISAHALLAMGGLLFWIAYLLLDEERLAWAAVAILGTVAVLGLIMAARWIRVYRSFAAPGPSLTRSTTVPPERNFPLPVVVAHGILAITTLVLVLFTALGAGGS
;
A
#
# COMPACT_ATOMS: atom_id res chain seq x y z
N MET A 1 -22.73 4.10 -0.16
CA MET A 1 -21.29 4.03 -0.56
C MET A 1 -20.37 3.60 0.57
N SER A 2 -20.67 3.91 1.81
CA SER A 2 -19.84 3.67 3.00
C SER A 2 -19.45 2.20 3.22
N ILE A 3 -20.38 1.27 3.02
CA ILE A 3 -20.11 -0.17 3.12
C ILE A 3 -19.22 -0.67 1.97
N ALA A 4 -19.40 -0.16 0.75
CA ALA A 4 -18.54 -0.49 -0.38
C ALA A 4 -17.09 -0.03 -0.12
N ALA A 5 -16.92 1.17 0.46
CA ALA A 5 -15.61 1.67 0.89
C ALA A 5 -14.96 0.75 1.93
N LEU A 6 -15.72 0.26 2.91
CA LEU A 6 -15.22 -0.70 3.90
C LEU A 6 -14.71 -1.97 3.23
N PHE A 7 -15.51 -2.59 2.34
CA PHE A 7 -15.12 -3.82 1.66
C PHE A 7 -13.89 -3.63 0.77
N THR A 8 -13.85 -2.57 -0.03
CA THR A 8 -12.67 -2.30 -0.88
C THR A 8 -11.43 -2.03 -0.03
N TRP A 9 -11.56 -1.35 1.11
CA TRP A 9 -10.45 -1.10 2.03
C TRP A 9 -9.92 -2.41 2.62
N MET A 10 -10.79 -3.30 3.10
CA MET A 10 -10.39 -4.60 3.63
C MET A 10 -9.65 -5.45 2.60
N ILE A 11 -10.14 -5.50 1.35
CA ILE A 11 -9.48 -6.23 0.27
C ILE A 11 -8.13 -5.57 -0.07
N THR A 12 -8.05 -4.24 -0.05
CA THR A 12 -6.81 -3.49 -0.26
C THR A 12 -5.78 -3.84 0.80
N ILE A 13 -6.17 -3.85 2.08
CA ILE A 13 -5.28 -4.25 3.19
C ILE A 13 -4.81 -5.69 3.00
N LEU A 14 -5.68 -6.61 2.62
CA LEU A 14 -5.30 -8.00 2.38
C LEU A 14 -4.22 -8.13 1.28
N GLY A 15 -4.39 -7.41 0.17
CA GLY A 15 -3.38 -7.32 -0.88
C GLY A 15 -2.05 -6.73 -0.38
N GLY A 16 -2.12 -5.68 0.44
CA GLY A 16 -0.95 -5.05 1.07
C GLY A 16 -0.25 -5.98 2.05
N LEU A 17 -0.99 -6.78 2.82
CA LEU A 17 -0.42 -7.79 3.74
C LEU A 17 0.33 -8.88 2.97
N ILE A 18 -0.18 -9.33 1.83
CA ILE A 18 0.53 -10.29 0.97
C ILE A 18 1.89 -9.72 0.56
N LEU A 19 1.93 -8.47 0.09
CA LEU A 19 3.18 -7.81 -0.30
C LEU A 19 4.13 -7.62 0.89
N LEU A 20 3.59 -7.25 2.06
CA LEU A 20 4.37 -7.08 3.28
C LEU A 20 4.97 -8.41 3.76
N VAL A 21 4.22 -9.50 3.72
CA VAL A 21 4.71 -10.83 4.10
C VAL A 21 5.82 -11.29 3.16
N ILE A 22 5.65 -11.12 1.84
CA ILE A 22 6.70 -11.43 0.87
C ILE A 22 7.95 -10.60 1.18
N TRP A 23 7.79 -9.29 1.45
CA TRP A 23 8.91 -8.42 1.77
C TRP A 23 9.63 -8.86 3.05
N ILE A 24 8.90 -9.19 4.13
CA ILE A 24 9.48 -9.64 5.40
C ILE A 24 10.26 -10.96 5.22
N ILE A 25 9.66 -11.93 4.53
CA ILE A 25 10.31 -13.24 4.31
C ILE A 25 11.61 -13.08 3.53
N GLU A 26 11.59 -12.28 2.48
CA GLU A 26 12.79 -12.06 1.65
C GLU A 26 13.81 -11.14 2.34
N TYR A 27 13.36 -10.22 3.21
CA TYR A 27 14.23 -9.34 3.99
C TYR A 27 15.03 -10.11 5.04
N ASP A 28 14.42 -11.13 5.67
CA ASP A 28 15.01 -11.90 6.77
C ASP A 28 15.88 -13.07 6.27
N ARG A 29 15.66 -13.52 5.02
CA ARG A 29 16.38 -14.69 4.46
C ARG A 29 17.87 -14.49 4.29
N GLU A 30 18.32 -13.27 4.06
CA GLU A 30 19.75 -12.96 3.91
C GLU A 30 20.05 -11.59 4.51
N PHE A 31 21.00 -11.53 5.45
CA PHE A 31 21.52 -10.25 5.97
C PHE A 31 21.99 -9.31 4.85
N GLN A 32 22.30 -9.85 3.68
CA GLN A 32 22.65 -9.09 2.48
C GLN A 32 21.45 -8.45 1.80
N SER A 33 20.25 -9.04 1.88
CA SER A 33 19.05 -8.48 1.27
C SER A 33 18.51 -7.27 2.03
N ALA A 34 18.74 -7.19 3.33
CA ALA A 34 18.42 -6.03 4.14
C ALA A 34 19.14 -4.76 3.67
N ALA A 35 20.41 -4.89 3.23
CA ALA A 35 21.18 -3.79 2.64
C ALA A 35 20.77 -3.47 1.19
N ALA A 36 20.07 -4.38 0.52
CA ALA A 36 19.68 -4.24 -0.89
C ALA A 36 18.30 -3.62 -1.09
N THR A 37 17.45 -3.61 -0.06
CA THR A 37 16.08 -3.04 -0.18
C THR A 37 16.11 -1.58 -0.60
N ARG A 38 15.31 -1.24 -1.60
CA ARG A 38 15.09 0.14 -2.07
C ARG A 38 13.88 0.78 -1.41
N LEU A 39 13.11 -0.01 -0.64
CA LEU A 39 11.96 0.47 0.11
C LEU A 39 12.39 0.80 1.55
N PRO A 40 12.31 2.08 1.98
CA PRO A 40 12.68 2.45 3.34
C PRO A 40 11.75 1.80 4.36
N VAL A 41 12.30 1.06 5.32
CA VAL A 41 11.54 0.40 6.39
C VAL A 41 10.55 1.34 7.09
N PRO A 42 10.94 2.59 7.46
CA PRO A 42 9.98 3.52 8.07
C PRO A 42 8.79 3.85 7.19
N VAL A 43 8.97 3.92 5.86
CA VAL A 43 7.88 4.21 4.90
C VAL A 43 6.92 3.04 4.81
N ILE A 44 7.43 1.80 4.74
CA ILE A 44 6.61 0.58 4.73
C ILE A 44 5.79 0.50 6.03
N SER A 45 6.45 0.68 7.18
CA SER A 45 5.79 0.61 8.50
C SER A 45 4.75 1.71 8.66
N ALA A 46 5.08 2.95 8.30
CA ALA A 46 4.14 4.07 8.37
C ALA A 46 2.92 3.84 7.45
N HIS A 47 3.14 3.37 6.21
CA HIS A 47 2.07 3.05 5.28
C HIS A 47 1.13 1.98 5.86
N ALA A 48 1.66 0.88 6.37
CA ALA A 48 0.86 -0.21 6.93
C ALA A 48 0.08 0.22 8.19
N LEU A 49 0.75 0.89 9.13
CA LEU A 49 0.13 1.33 10.37
C LEU A 49 -0.94 2.40 10.14
N LEU A 50 -0.69 3.36 9.25
CA LEU A 50 -1.68 4.37 8.89
C LEU A 50 -2.87 3.77 8.13
N ALA A 51 -2.64 2.77 7.26
CA ALA A 51 -3.74 2.09 6.57
C ALA A 51 -4.67 1.36 7.55
N MET A 52 -4.10 0.71 8.57
CA MET A 52 -4.87 0.08 9.64
C MET A 52 -5.57 1.10 10.54
N GLY A 53 -4.85 2.15 10.96
CA GLY A 53 -5.40 3.23 11.77
C GLY A 53 -6.55 3.95 11.06
N GLY A 54 -6.40 4.29 9.78
CA GLY A 54 -7.44 4.90 8.97
C GLY A 54 -8.69 4.02 8.85
N LEU A 55 -8.52 2.69 8.71
CA LEU A 55 -9.65 1.77 8.72
C LEU A 55 -10.42 1.79 10.04
N LEU A 56 -9.73 1.91 11.18
CA LEU A 56 -10.39 2.05 12.50
C LEU A 56 -11.21 3.33 12.56
N PHE A 57 -10.70 4.47 12.06
CA PHE A 57 -11.49 5.70 11.97
C PHE A 57 -12.71 5.54 11.06
N TRP A 58 -12.58 4.80 9.95
CA TRP A 58 -13.70 4.51 9.06
C TRP A 58 -14.76 3.64 9.72
N ILE A 59 -14.36 2.59 10.44
CA ILE A 59 -15.28 1.74 11.21
C ILE A 59 -15.98 2.57 12.31
N ALA A 60 -15.24 3.42 13.02
CA ALA A 60 -15.82 4.29 14.03
C ALA A 60 -16.85 5.27 13.41
N TYR A 61 -16.58 5.81 12.22
CA TYR A 61 -17.55 6.60 11.46
C TYR A 61 -18.84 5.81 11.19
N LEU A 62 -18.72 4.55 10.73
CA LEU A 62 -19.89 3.72 10.44
C LEU A 62 -20.73 3.38 11.67
N LEU A 63 -20.11 3.35 12.86
CA LEU A 63 -20.79 3.02 14.11
C LEU A 63 -21.40 4.25 14.82
N LEU A 64 -20.76 5.42 14.70
CA LEU A 64 -21.09 6.61 15.46
C LEU A 64 -21.77 7.70 14.60
N ASP A 65 -21.74 7.55 13.29
CA ASP A 65 -22.26 8.53 12.29
C ASP A 65 -21.68 9.95 12.46
N GLU A 66 -20.43 10.03 12.96
CA GLU A 66 -19.73 11.29 13.20
C GLU A 66 -18.92 11.70 11.96
N GLU A 67 -19.36 12.72 11.24
CA GLU A 67 -18.72 13.20 9.99
C GLU A 67 -17.22 13.51 10.14
N ARG A 68 -16.80 13.98 11.32
CA ARG A 68 -15.38 14.27 11.61
C ARG A 68 -14.50 13.03 11.48
N LEU A 69 -15.02 11.84 11.79
CA LEU A 69 -14.30 10.57 11.66
C LEU A 69 -14.13 10.19 10.19
N ALA A 70 -15.11 10.47 9.33
CA ALA A 70 -14.97 10.27 7.90
C ALA A 70 -13.86 11.15 7.31
N TRP A 71 -13.83 12.44 7.67
CA TRP A 71 -12.77 13.35 7.23
C TRP A 71 -11.40 12.99 7.78
N ALA A 72 -11.31 12.50 9.02
CA ALA A 72 -10.06 11.97 9.57
C ALA A 72 -9.58 10.77 8.77
N ALA A 73 -10.49 9.84 8.41
CA ALA A 73 -10.16 8.70 7.56
C ALA A 73 -9.68 9.13 6.16
N VAL A 74 -10.30 10.15 5.53
CA VAL A 74 -9.84 10.74 4.26
C VAL A 74 -8.42 11.27 4.38
N ALA A 75 -8.11 12.06 5.41
CA ALA A 75 -6.79 12.65 5.61
C ALA A 75 -5.71 11.58 5.81
N ILE A 76 -6.01 10.57 6.64
CA ILE A 76 -5.10 9.43 6.87
C ILE A 76 -4.90 8.66 5.57
N LEU A 77 -5.97 8.32 4.85
CA LEU A 77 -5.90 7.54 3.61
C LEU A 77 -5.16 8.30 2.50
N GLY A 78 -5.32 9.62 2.43
CA GLY A 78 -4.54 10.48 1.54
C GLY A 78 -3.04 10.39 1.82
N THR A 79 -2.65 10.40 3.09
CA THR A 79 -1.26 10.21 3.52
C THR A 79 -0.76 8.81 3.14
N VAL A 80 -1.57 7.77 3.37
CA VAL A 80 -1.28 6.39 2.96
C VAL A 80 -1.06 6.30 1.45
N ALA A 81 -1.90 6.97 0.65
CA ALA A 81 -1.77 7.00 -0.81
C ALA A 81 -0.45 7.63 -1.26
N VAL A 82 -0.02 8.74 -0.64
CA VAL A 82 1.28 9.39 -0.94
C VAL A 82 2.43 8.44 -0.63
N LEU A 83 2.43 7.80 0.53
CA LEU A 83 3.46 6.81 0.90
C LEU A 83 3.47 5.62 -0.06
N GLY A 84 2.28 5.13 -0.45
CA GLY A 84 2.12 4.07 -1.45
C GLY A 84 2.67 4.45 -2.81
N LEU A 85 2.45 5.68 -3.28
CA LEU A 85 3.02 6.18 -4.54
C LEU A 85 4.55 6.25 -4.50
N ILE A 86 5.13 6.67 -3.37
CA ILE A 86 6.60 6.67 -3.17
C ILE A 86 7.14 5.25 -3.29
N MET A 87 6.48 4.28 -2.63
CA MET A 87 6.89 2.88 -2.71
C MET A 87 6.72 2.31 -4.11
N ALA A 88 5.60 2.57 -4.78
CA ALA A 88 5.35 2.14 -6.15
C ALA A 88 6.39 2.69 -7.13
N ALA A 89 6.74 3.99 -7.02
CA ALA A 89 7.77 4.60 -7.86
C ALA A 89 9.15 3.96 -7.66
N ARG A 90 9.49 3.59 -6.42
CA ARG A 90 10.75 2.88 -6.11
C ARG A 90 10.72 1.45 -6.64
N TRP A 91 9.62 0.74 -6.41
CA TRP A 91 9.44 -0.62 -6.92
C TRP A 91 9.49 -0.71 -8.45
N ILE A 92 8.86 0.22 -9.18
CA ILE A 92 8.90 0.27 -10.65
C ILE A 92 10.35 0.38 -11.16
N ARG A 93 11.19 1.16 -10.48
CA ARG A 93 12.62 1.27 -10.84
C ARG A 93 13.34 -0.08 -10.68
N VAL A 94 13.11 -0.77 -9.56
CA VAL A 94 13.66 -2.12 -9.33
C VAL A 94 13.15 -3.08 -10.39
N TYR A 95 11.84 -3.15 -10.59
CA TYR A 95 11.22 -4.03 -11.56
C TYR A 95 11.80 -3.84 -12.98
N ARG A 96 11.92 -2.60 -13.44
CA ARG A 96 12.48 -2.27 -14.75
C ARG A 96 13.96 -2.59 -14.87
N SER A 97 14.77 -2.37 -13.83
CA SER A 97 16.21 -2.64 -13.86
C SER A 97 16.54 -4.12 -14.00
N PHE A 98 15.65 -5.01 -13.56
CA PHE A 98 15.82 -6.46 -13.70
C PHE A 98 15.13 -7.06 -14.95
N ALA A 99 14.19 -6.31 -15.56
CA ALA A 99 13.51 -6.73 -16.79
C ALA A 99 14.31 -6.39 -18.06
N ALA A 100 15.26 -5.46 -17.99
CA ALA A 100 16.05 -5.07 -19.15
C ALA A 100 17.10 -6.13 -19.50
N PRO A 101 17.19 -6.61 -20.78
CA PRO A 101 18.27 -7.42 -21.24
C PRO A 101 19.54 -6.54 -21.35
N GLY A 102 20.50 -6.75 -20.48
CA GLY A 102 21.79 -6.05 -20.50
C GLY A 102 22.95 -6.97 -20.19
N PRO A 103 24.19 -6.65 -20.64
CA PRO A 103 25.36 -7.47 -20.34
C PRO A 103 25.56 -7.57 -18.83
N SER A 104 25.77 -8.81 -18.38
CA SER A 104 25.85 -9.24 -16.98
C SER A 104 27.08 -8.75 -16.19
N LEU A 105 27.69 -7.63 -16.56
CA LEU A 105 29.03 -7.25 -16.10
C LEU A 105 29.10 -6.58 -14.71
N THR A 106 27.98 -6.27 -14.07
CA THR A 106 27.99 -5.82 -12.66
C THR A 106 26.62 -6.05 -11.99
N ARG A 107 26.08 -7.26 -12.10
CA ARG A 107 24.90 -7.59 -11.30
C ARG A 107 25.37 -7.71 -9.85
N SER A 108 25.05 -6.69 -9.03
CA SER A 108 25.14 -6.80 -7.58
C SER A 108 24.61 -8.16 -7.15
N THR A 109 25.39 -8.90 -6.37
CA THR A 109 25.03 -10.24 -5.88
C THR A 109 23.79 -10.21 -4.96
N THR A 110 23.40 -9.02 -4.52
CA THR A 110 22.26 -8.81 -3.63
C THR A 110 21.00 -8.44 -4.43
N VAL A 111 19.95 -9.27 -4.32
CA VAL A 111 18.66 -9.07 -4.97
C VAL A 111 17.72 -8.36 -4.00
N PRO A 112 17.13 -7.21 -4.37
CA PRO A 112 16.18 -6.52 -3.49
C PRO A 112 14.93 -7.38 -3.22
N PRO A 113 14.43 -7.45 -1.96
CA PRO A 113 13.24 -8.23 -1.59
C PRO A 113 12.02 -7.92 -2.45
N GLU A 114 11.81 -6.64 -2.76
CA GLU A 114 10.69 -6.15 -3.56
C GLU A 114 10.70 -6.59 -5.02
N ARG A 115 11.78 -7.21 -5.51
CA ARG A 115 11.80 -7.84 -6.85
C ARG A 115 10.79 -8.98 -6.95
N ASN A 116 10.56 -9.68 -5.85
CA ASN A 116 9.70 -10.87 -5.79
C ASN A 116 8.21 -10.52 -5.69
N PHE A 117 7.86 -9.22 -5.71
CA PHE A 117 6.46 -8.82 -5.69
C PHE A 117 5.73 -9.25 -6.97
N PRO A 118 4.64 -10.02 -6.86
CA PRO A 118 3.83 -10.40 -8.01
C PRO A 118 3.19 -9.16 -8.64
N LEU A 119 3.50 -8.87 -9.90
CA LEU A 119 2.94 -7.73 -10.63
C LEU A 119 1.41 -7.64 -10.53
N PRO A 120 0.63 -8.74 -10.68
CA PRO A 120 -0.82 -8.66 -10.55
C PRO A 120 -1.28 -8.18 -9.17
N VAL A 121 -0.60 -8.59 -8.09
CA VAL A 121 -0.94 -8.18 -6.72
C VAL A 121 -0.65 -6.70 -6.50
N VAL A 122 0.50 -6.21 -6.98
CA VAL A 122 0.85 -4.78 -6.89
C VAL A 122 -0.17 -3.92 -7.64
N VAL A 123 -0.52 -4.31 -8.87
CA VAL A 123 -1.49 -3.57 -9.70
C VAL A 123 -2.88 -3.62 -9.07
N ALA A 124 -3.35 -4.80 -8.64
CA ALA A 124 -4.66 -4.95 -8.00
C ALA A 124 -4.75 -4.13 -6.70
N HIS A 125 -3.69 -4.17 -5.85
CA HIS A 125 -3.61 -3.36 -4.63
C HIS A 125 -3.69 -1.87 -4.95
N GLY A 126 -2.97 -1.40 -5.95
CA GLY A 126 -2.99 0.01 -6.36
C GLY A 126 -4.35 0.47 -6.88
N ILE A 127 -5.01 -0.33 -7.73
CA ILE A 127 -6.35 -0.03 -8.26
C ILE A 127 -7.37 0.02 -7.11
N LEU A 128 -7.36 -0.98 -6.22
CA LEU A 128 -8.26 -1.04 -5.06
C LEU A 128 -8.01 0.13 -4.11
N ALA A 129 -6.75 0.54 -3.89
CA ALA A 129 -6.42 1.70 -3.06
C ALA A 129 -7.01 3.00 -3.61
N ILE A 130 -6.91 3.23 -4.94
CA ILE A 130 -7.52 4.39 -5.60
C ILE A 130 -9.04 4.32 -5.47
N THR A 131 -9.65 3.17 -5.73
CA THR A 131 -11.10 2.96 -5.60
C THR A 131 -11.56 3.25 -4.17
N THR A 132 -10.85 2.74 -3.17
CA THR A 132 -11.14 2.99 -1.75
C THR A 132 -11.07 4.47 -1.42
N LEU A 133 -10.00 5.18 -1.84
CA LEU A 133 -9.84 6.62 -1.61
C LEU A 133 -11.00 7.40 -2.21
N VAL A 134 -11.41 7.09 -3.44
CA VAL A 134 -12.53 7.75 -4.13
C VAL A 134 -13.84 7.51 -3.37
N LEU A 135 -14.13 6.27 -2.98
CA LEU A 135 -15.36 5.93 -2.25
C LEU A 135 -15.43 6.61 -0.87
N VAL A 136 -14.31 6.61 -0.14
CA VAL A 136 -14.20 7.27 1.17
C VAL A 136 -14.42 8.78 1.03
N LEU A 137 -13.77 9.40 0.04
CA LEU A 137 -13.90 10.84 -0.24
C LEU A 137 -15.33 11.21 -0.63
N PHE A 138 -15.97 10.48 -1.55
CA PHE A 138 -17.35 10.76 -1.95
C PHE A 138 -18.34 10.58 -0.79
N THR A 139 -18.10 9.58 0.07
CA THR A 139 -18.93 9.41 1.27
C THR A 139 -18.76 10.57 2.23
N ALA A 140 -17.54 11.04 2.48
CA ALA A 140 -17.26 12.20 3.34
C ALA A 140 -17.85 13.50 2.78
N LEU A 141 -17.97 13.63 1.46
CA LEU A 141 -18.62 14.75 0.77
C LEU A 141 -20.16 14.65 0.76
N GLY A 142 -20.76 13.62 1.38
CA GLY A 142 -22.21 13.42 1.38
C GLY A 142 -22.77 12.94 0.03
N ALA A 143 -21.94 12.65 -0.98
CA ALA A 143 -22.40 12.23 -2.31
C ALA A 143 -22.98 10.81 -2.32
N GLY A 144 -22.98 10.12 -1.20
CA GLY A 144 -23.32 8.70 -1.09
C GLY A 144 -24.72 8.37 -0.65
N GLY A 145 -25.64 9.33 -0.43
CA GLY A 145 -27.01 9.12 0.06
C GLY A 145 -27.10 8.02 1.13
N SER A 146 -27.65 8.32 2.26
CA SER A 146 -27.99 7.35 3.31
C SER A 146 -28.82 6.18 2.79
#